data_09840c2e120b96305b50aa1122342a8f
#
_entry.id   09840c2e120b96305b50aa1122342a8f
#
_cell.length_a   1.000
_cell.length_b   1.000
_cell.length_c   1.000
_cell.angle_alpha   90.00
_cell.angle_beta   90.00
_cell.angle_gamma   90.00
#
_symmetry.space_group_name_H-M   'P 1'
#
loop_
_entity.id
_entity.type
_entity.pdbx_description
1 polymer ?
#
loop_
_entity_poly.entity_id
_entity_poly.type
_entity_poly.pdbx_seq_one_letter_code
_entity_poly.pdbx_strand_id
1 'polypeptide(L)'
;MKRTTQTHGLAFSSLLIIVALFPFGLLTPGAAPKRLCAHAYSPEDIRAEFAREQKQKEYDRVEHIARKLFRSYGCRGDLAPATARSAVDLGLNIRILTALIFVESTCRTNAVSSKDAVGPTQVNWRVWRQYTRQQLLDPETNVRAGSKILAGYVRRYGLREGLHAYNGFGDPTSAYPDKVLSVAGYHELIP
;
A
#
# COMPACT_ATOMS: atom_id res chain seq x y z
N MET A 1 -26.56 -31.80 -45.54
CA MET A 1 -26.21 -31.06 -44.30
C MET A 1 -24.79 -30.54 -44.43
N LYS A 2 -24.62 -29.24 -44.66
CA LYS A 2 -23.32 -28.60 -44.94
C LYS A 2 -22.74 -28.07 -43.60
N ARG A 3 -21.52 -28.53 -43.26
CA ARG A 3 -20.74 -27.96 -42.14
C ARG A 3 -20.00 -26.73 -42.67
N THR A 4 -20.23 -25.58 -42.05
CA THR A 4 -19.49 -24.34 -42.30
C THR A 4 -18.38 -24.22 -41.25
N THR A 5 -17.13 -24.31 -41.70
CA THR A 5 -15.94 -24.02 -40.89
C THR A 5 -15.67 -22.53 -40.93
N GLN A 6 -15.69 -21.89 -39.78
CA GLN A 6 -15.39 -20.48 -39.62
C GLN A 6 -13.92 -20.35 -39.20
N THR A 7 -13.13 -19.81 -40.08
CA THR A 7 -11.70 -19.52 -39.86
C THR A 7 -11.58 -18.15 -39.20
N HIS A 8 -11.02 -18.09 -37.98
CA HIS A 8 -10.65 -16.85 -37.33
C HIS A 8 -9.34 -16.29 -37.89
N GLY A 9 -9.45 -15.21 -38.66
CA GLY A 9 -8.31 -14.46 -39.14
C GLY A 9 -7.65 -13.65 -38.03
N LEU A 10 -6.36 -13.85 -37.83
CA LEU A 10 -5.50 -13.04 -37.02
C LEU A 10 -5.27 -11.67 -37.67
N ALA A 11 -5.79 -10.61 -37.11
CA ALA A 11 -5.52 -9.24 -37.55
C ALA A 11 -4.14 -8.80 -37.06
N PHE A 12 -3.16 -8.77 -37.95
CA PHE A 12 -1.89 -8.09 -37.77
C PHE A 12 -2.14 -6.57 -37.80
N SER A 13 -1.98 -5.90 -36.69
CA SER A 13 -2.04 -4.43 -36.59
C SER A 13 -0.73 -3.87 -37.16
N SER A 14 -0.81 -3.34 -38.38
CA SER A 14 0.30 -2.65 -39.03
C SER A 14 0.60 -1.33 -38.35
N LEU A 15 1.80 -1.23 -37.79
CA LEU A 15 2.37 -0.01 -37.24
C LEU A 15 2.67 0.96 -38.39
N LEU A 16 1.83 1.96 -38.58
CA LEU A 16 2.00 3.01 -39.60
C LEU A 16 3.09 3.97 -39.13
N ILE A 17 4.30 3.85 -39.73
CA ILE A 17 5.37 4.83 -39.53
C ILE A 17 5.02 6.04 -40.39
N ILE A 18 4.56 7.13 -39.77
CA ILE A 18 4.37 8.42 -40.41
C ILE A 18 5.75 9.08 -40.53
N VAL A 19 6.33 8.99 -41.72
CA VAL A 19 7.50 9.82 -42.09
C VAL A 19 6.98 11.20 -42.45
N ALA A 20 7.11 12.14 -41.52
CA ALA A 20 6.81 13.56 -41.80
C ALA A 20 7.94 14.13 -42.66
N LEU A 21 7.64 14.41 -43.94
CA LEU A 21 8.48 15.19 -44.83
C LEU A 21 8.42 16.68 -44.38
N PHE A 22 9.47 17.14 -43.71
CA PHE A 22 9.65 18.57 -43.45
C PHE A 22 10.22 19.26 -44.68
N PRO A 23 9.68 20.41 -45.09
CA PRO A 23 10.22 21.19 -46.19
C PRO A 23 11.57 21.82 -45.79
N PHE A 24 12.49 21.81 -46.73
CA PHE A 24 13.80 22.44 -46.69
C PHE A 24 13.65 23.93 -46.39
N GLY A 25 13.90 24.33 -45.12
CA GLY A 25 13.98 25.72 -44.70
C GLY A 25 15.42 26.09 -44.36
N LEU A 26 15.93 27.11 -45.02
CA LEU A 26 17.20 27.84 -44.92
C LEU A 26 18.03 27.54 -43.66
N LEU A 27 19.22 26.97 -43.89
CA LEU A 27 20.29 26.86 -42.89
C LEU A 27 20.80 28.26 -42.50
N THR A 28 20.56 28.70 -41.29
CA THR A 28 21.34 29.76 -40.65
C THR A 28 22.57 29.13 -40.00
N PRO A 29 23.81 29.55 -40.35
CA PRO A 29 25.02 29.03 -39.72
C PRO A 29 25.20 29.71 -38.36
N GLY A 30 25.04 28.95 -37.25
CA GLY A 30 25.38 29.54 -35.96
C GLY A 30 24.84 28.92 -34.69
N ALA A 31 24.02 27.87 -34.73
CA ALA A 31 23.64 27.18 -33.51
C ALA A 31 24.10 25.72 -33.59
N ALA A 32 25.24 25.42 -32.92
CA ALA A 32 25.61 24.02 -32.68
C ALA A 32 24.45 23.34 -31.93
N PRO A 33 24.01 22.14 -32.39
CA PRO A 33 22.98 21.42 -31.63
C PRO A 33 23.55 21.17 -30.23
N LYS A 34 22.85 21.69 -29.19
CA LYS A 34 23.09 21.27 -27.83
C LYS A 34 23.00 19.76 -27.84
N ARG A 35 24.15 19.08 -27.68
CA ARG A 35 24.20 17.65 -27.48
C ARG A 35 23.28 17.39 -26.28
N LEU A 36 22.07 16.89 -26.53
CA LEU A 36 21.33 16.16 -25.51
C LEU A 36 22.27 15.01 -25.16
N CYS A 37 22.96 15.15 -24.04
CA CYS A 37 23.68 14.03 -23.45
C CYS A 37 22.59 12.98 -23.15
N ALA A 38 22.41 12.05 -24.05
CA ALA A 38 21.72 10.83 -23.76
C ALA A 38 22.50 10.20 -22.62
N HIS A 39 22.04 10.38 -21.38
CA HIS A 39 22.60 9.70 -20.24
C HIS A 39 22.32 8.22 -20.53
N ALA A 40 23.36 7.50 -20.95
CA ALA A 40 23.24 6.06 -21.16
C ALA A 40 22.92 5.46 -19.79
N TYR A 41 21.70 4.96 -19.63
CA TYR A 41 21.28 4.27 -18.41
C TYR A 41 22.28 3.13 -18.14
N SER A 42 22.86 3.13 -16.95
CA SER A 42 23.69 2.00 -16.52
C SER A 42 22.81 0.75 -16.31
N PRO A 43 23.38 -0.46 -16.39
CA PRO A 43 22.63 -1.68 -16.04
C PRO A 43 22.02 -1.63 -14.62
N GLU A 44 22.64 -0.86 -13.72
CA GLU A 44 22.14 -0.64 -12.35
C GLU A 44 20.91 0.27 -12.33
N ASP A 45 20.91 1.34 -13.12
CA ASP A 45 19.76 2.24 -13.25
C ASP A 45 18.54 1.49 -13.82
N ILE A 46 18.75 0.64 -14.82
CA ILE A 46 17.70 -0.19 -15.41
C ILE A 46 17.14 -1.16 -14.37
N ARG A 47 17.99 -1.83 -13.58
CA ARG A 47 17.55 -2.74 -12.51
C ARG A 47 16.80 -1.98 -11.42
N ALA A 48 17.26 -0.80 -11.04
CA ALA A 48 16.60 0.03 -10.03
C ALA A 48 15.22 0.49 -10.50
N GLU A 49 15.09 0.90 -11.77
CA GLU A 49 13.82 1.30 -12.35
C GLU A 49 12.84 0.12 -12.41
N PHE A 50 13.29 -1.04 -12.88
CA PHE A 50 12.48 -2.26 -12.89
C PHE A 50 12.00 -2.65 -11.47
N ALA A 51 12.89 -2.57 -10.47
CA ALA A 51 12.53 -2.86 -9.08
C ALA A 51 11.48 -1.87 -8.54
N ARG A 52 11.59 -0.59 -8.89
CA ARG A 52 10.58 0.43 -8.53
C ARG A 52 9.24 0.13 -9.17
N GLU A 53 9.23 -0.22 -10.45
CA GLU A 53 8.01 -0.58 -11.18
C GLU A 53 7.32 -1.81 -10.58
N GLN A 54 8.07 -2.86 -10.25
CA GLN A 54 7.52 -4.05 -9.60
C GLN A 54 6.93 -3.72 -8.23
N LYS A 55 7.63 -2.89 -7.44
CA LYS A 55 7.14 -2.45 -6.13
C LYS A 55 5.86 -1.61 -6.26
N GLN A 56 5.77 -0.74 -7.26
CA GLN A 56 4.57 0.05 -7.51
C GLN A 56 3.38 -0.83 -7.87
N LYS A 57 3.57 -1.82 -8.75
CA LYS A 57 2.53 -2.81 -9.09
C LYS A 57 2.03 -3.57 -7.86
N GLU A 58 2.93 -3.91 -6.95
CA GLU A 58 2.55 -4.57 -5.69
C GLU A 58 1.77 -3.64 -4.77
N TYR A 59 2.15 -2.36 -4.65
CA TYR A 59 1.34 -1.38 -3.92
C TYR A 59 -0.06 -1.26 -4.49
N ASP A 60 -0.21 -1.13 -5.81
CA ASP A 60 -1.51 -0.98 -6.47
C ASP A 60 -2.40 -2.22 -6.25
N ARG A 61 -1.80 -3.42 -6.35
CA ARG A 61 -2.48 -4.69 -6.09
C ARG A 61 -2.99 -4.78 -4.65
N VAL A 62 -2.12 -4.46 -3.69
CA VAL A 62 -2.46 -4.54 -2.25
C VAL A 62 -3.45 -3.43 -1.86
N GLU A 63 -3.34 -2.24 -2.45
CA GLU A 63 -4.31 -1.16 -2.26
C GLU A 63 -5.72 -1.56 -2.73
N HIS A 64 -5.82 -2.22 -3.89
CA HIS A 64 -7.10 -2.72 -4.37
C HIS A 64 -7.76 -3.70 -3.37
N ILE A 65 -6.95 -4.59 -2.78
CA ILE A 65 -7.42 -5.51 -1.72
C ILE A 65 -7.85 -4.72 -0.48
N ALA A 66 -7.04 -3.77 -0.02
CA ALA A 66 -7.36 -2.94 1.15
C ALA A 66 -8.68 -2.18 0.98
N ARG A 67 -8.91 -1.59 -0.21
CA ARG A 67 -10.17 -0.89 -0.53
C ARG A 67 -11.38 -1.81 -0.44
N LYS A 68 -11.27 -3.07 -0.92
CA LYS A 68 -12.36 -4.06 -0.81
C LYS A 68 -12.64 -4.41 0.65
N LEU A 69 -11.58 -4.65 1.45
CA LEU A 69 -11.71 -4.98 2.87
C LEU A 69 -12.34 -3.82 3.67
N PHE A 70 -11.87 -2.59 3.47
CA PHE A 70 -12.47 -1.44 4.14
C PHE A 70 -13.96 -1.27 3.79
N ARG A 71 -14.33 -1.46 2.52
CA ARG A 71 -15.75 -1.41 2.11
C ARG A 71 -16.58 -2.52 2.76
N SER A 72 -16.05 -3.74 2.89
CA SER A 72 -16.77 -4.84 3.57
C SER A 72 -16.98 -4.57 5.07
N TYR A 73 -16.13 -3.73 5.67
CA TYR A 73 -16.31 -3.24 7.05
C TYR A 73 -17.24 -2.01 7.16
N GLY A 74 -17.79 -1.54 6.04
CA GLY A 74 -18.57 -0.29 6.00
C GLY A 74 -17.73 0.98 6.04
N CYS A 75 -16.42 0.89 5.82
CA CYS A 75 -15.50 2.02 5.83
C CYS A 75 -15.34 2.64 4.43
N ARG A 76 -15.02 3.93 4.39
CA ARG A 76 -14.54 4.61 3.17
C ARG A 76 -13.12 4.14 2.87
N GLY A 77 -12.74 3.98 1.64
CA GLY A 77 -11.42 3.46 1.27
C GLY A 77 -10.25 4.46 1.35
N ASP A 78 -10.40 5.55 2.09
CA ASP A 78 -9.44 6.67 2.13
C ASP A 78 -8.08 6.26 2.73
N LEU A 79 -8.09 5.31 3.66
CA LEU A 79 -6.88 4.79 4.31
C LEU A 79 -6.15 3.70 3.49
N ALA A 80 -6.76 3.21 2.39
CA ALA A 80 -6.21 2.09 1.63
C ALA A 80 -4.81 2.34 1.06
N PRO A 81 -4.47 3.52 0.49
CA PRO A 81 -3.12 3.76 -0.02
C PRO A 81 -2.03 3.66 1.07
N ALA A 82 -2.25 4.33 2.21
CA ALA A 82 -1.29 4.31 3.33
C ALA A 82 -1.16 2.91 3.94
N THR A 83 -2.29 2.19 4.05
CA THR A 83 -2.33 0.83 4.58
C THR A 83 -1.61 -0.16 3.67
N ALA A 84 -1.81 -0.05 2.35
CA ALA A 84 -1.15 -0.90 1.37
C ALA A 84 0.37 -0.70 1.36
N ARG A 85 0.84 0.55 1.31
CA ARG A 85 2.27 0.87 1.39
C ARG A 85 2.89 0.31 2.67
N SER A 86 2.24 0.54 3.82
CA SER A 86 2.72 0.03 5.10
C SER A 86 2.77 -1.50 5.14
N ALA A 87 1.75 -2.18 4.59
CA ALA A 87 1.72 -3.64 4.54
C ALA A 87 2.87 -4.20 3.70
N VAL A 88 3.08 -3.68 2.49
CA VAL A 88 4.15 -4.11 1.58
C VAL A 88 5.52 -3.81 2.17
N ASP A 89 5.75 -2.58 2.65
CA ASP A 89 7.07 -2.15 3.16
C ASP A 89 7.49 -2.90 4.44
N LEU A 90 6.53 -3.33 5.24
CA LEU A 90 6.79 -3.96 6.53
C LEU A 90 6.54 -5.48 6.54
N GLY A 91 6.11 -6.05 5.42
CA GLY A 91 5.76 -7.47 5.31
C GLY A 91 4.55 -7.88 6.17
N LEU A 92 3.62 -6.95 6.40
CA LEU A 92 2.41 -7.22 7.16
C LEU A 92 1.30 -7.78 6.25
N ASN A 93 0.53 -8.71 6.79
CA ASN A 93 -0.67 -9.18 6.10
C ASN A 93 -1.72 -8.06 6.03
N ILE A 94 -2.18 -7.74 4.82
CA ILE A 94 -3.12 -6.65 4.57
C ILE A 94 -4.47 -6.86 5.29
N ARG A 95 -4.94 -8.11 5.42
CA ARG A 95 -6.19 -8.42 6.15
C ARG A 95 -6.05 -8.09 7.63
N ILE A 96 -4.92 -8.43 8.24
CA ILE A 96 -4.64 -8.11 9.64
C ILE A 96 -4.55 -6.61 9.86
N LEU A 97 -3.84 -5.89 8.98
CA LEU A 97 -3.66 -4.45 9.15
C LEU A 97 -4.97 -3.67 8.96
N THR A 98 -5.79 -4.04 7.97
CA THR A 98 -7.11 -3.42 7.77
C THR A 98 -8.07 -3.74 8.92
N ALA A 99 -8.05 -4.98 9.44
CA ALA A 99 -8.85 -5.39 10.58
C ALA A 99 -8.44 -4.64 11.86
N LEU A 100 -7.14 -4.48 12.11
CA LEU A 100 -6.64 -3.68 13.22
C LEU A 100 -7.18 -2.25 13.15
N ILE A 101 -7.05 -1.57 12.00
CA ILE A 101 -7.57 -0.21 11.81
C ILE A 101 -9.07 -0.14 12.11
N PHE A 102 -9.82 -1.13 11.64
CA PHE A 102 -11.26 -1.19 11.91
C PHE A 102 -11.56 -1.38 13.41
N VAL A 103 -10.87 -2.30 14.07
CA VAL A 103 -11.06 -2.58 15.51
C VAL A 103 -10.69 -1.38 16.38
N GLU A 104 -9.64 -0.65 16.02
CA GLU A 104 -9.13 0.50 16.79
C GLU A 104 -10.03 1.74 16.67
N SER A 105 -10.48 2.05 15.49
CA SER A 105 -11.14 3.34 15.26
C SER A 105 -12.44 3.27 14.47
N THR A 106 -12.83 2.09 14.00
CA THR A 106 -13.88 1.93 12.97
C THR A 106 -13.55 2.80 11.74
N CYS A 107 -12.27 2.82 11.36
CA CYS A 107 -11.70 3.58 10.24
C CYS A 107 -11.81 5.12 10.39
N ARG A 108 -12.06 5.63 11.57
CA ARG A 108 -12.13 7.10 11.80
C ARG A 108 -10.74 7.70 11.82
N THR A 109 -10.48 8.62 10.90
CA THR A 109 -9.16 9.25 10.74
C THR A 109 -8.81 10.20 11.88
N ASN A 110 -9.79 10.79 12.54
CA ASN A 110 -9.66 11.75 13.63
C ASN A 110 -10.06 11.18 15.01
N ALA A 111 -10.07 9.85 15.16
CA ALA A 111 -10.40 9.22 16.43
C ALA A 111 -9.43 9.65 17.53
N VAL A 112 -9.97 9.97 18.71
CA VAL A 112 -9.19 10.28 19.91
C VAL A 112 -9.82 9.53 21.08
N SER A 113 -9.02 8.77 21.81
CA SER A 113 -9.47 8.06 23.01
C SER A 113 -9.24 8.88 24.27
N SER A 114 -9.93 8.52 25.35
CA SER A 114 -9.72 9.08 26.69
C SER A 114 -8.33 8.75 27.28
N LYS A 115 -7.61 7.81 26.66
CA LYS A 115 -6.26 7.38 27.07
C LYS A 115 -5.15 7.94 26.18
N ASP A 116 -5.38 9.06 25.49
CA ASP A 116 -4.41 9.74 24.61
C ASP A 116 -3.97 8.94 23.38
N ALA A 117 -4.72 7.91 22.98
CA ALA A 117 -4.52 7.26 21.69
C ALA A 117 -5.25 8.03 20.60
N VAL A 118 -4.62 8.20 19.43
CA VAL A 118 -5.15 9.03 18.35
C VAL A 118 -5.06 8.34 16.99
N GLY A 119 -5.97 8.71 16.11
CA GLY A 119 -5.98 8.34 14.69
C GLY A 119 -6.48 6.95 14.38
N PRO A 120 -6.36 6.52 13.12
CA PRO A 120 -6.91 5.26 12.63
C PRO A 120 -6.41 4.01 13.37
N THR A 121 -5.13 3.99 13.77
CA THR A 121 -4.49 2.87 14.45
C THR A 121 -4.36 3.07 15.95
N GLN A 122 -4.96 4.13 16.51
CA GLN A 122 -4.99 4.45 17.95
C GLN A 122 -3.59 4.41 18.60
N VAL A 123 -2.61 5.06 17.98
CA VAL A 123 -1.27 5.18 18.58
C VAL A 123 -1.30 6.15 19.76
N ASN A 124 -0.87 5.68 20.92
CA ASN A 124 -0.73 6.52 22.11
C ASN A 124 0.58 7.31 22.07
N TRP A 125 0.50 8.63 21.85
CA TRP A 125 1.65 9.50 21.71
C TRP A 125 2.44 9.69 23.02
N ARG A 126 1.85 9.43 24.18
CA ARG A 126 2.56 9.48 25.47
C ARG A 126 3.46 8.26 25.68
N VAL A 127 3.08 7.13 25.08
CA VAL A 127 3.87 5.89 25.09
C VAL A 127 4.94 5.96 24.00
N TRP A 128 4.54 6.31 22.78
CA TRP A 128 5.39 6.36 21.60
C TRP A 128 5.94 7.76 21.37
N ARG A 129 6.82 8.22 22.27
CA ARG A 129 7.33 9.60 22.35
C ARG A 129 8.12 10.09 21.15
N GLN A 130 8.51 9.20 20.21
CA GLN A 130 9.09 9.58 18.93
C GLN A 130 8.08 10.23 17.97
N TYR A 131 6.78 10.21 18.31
CA TYR A 131 5.72 10.88 17.57
C TYR A 131 5.07 11.94 18.44
N THR A 132 4.85 13.11 17.89
CA THR A 132 3.99 14.11 18.53
C THR A 132 2.52 13.79 18.28
N ARG A 133 1.63 14.28 19.14
CA ARG A 133 0.18 14.17 18.92
C ARG A 133 -0.22 14.75 17.57
N GLN A 134 0.35 15.90 17.18
CA GLN A 134 0.05 16.57 15.91
C GLN A 134 0.44 15.71 14.70
N GLN A 135 1.59 15.05 14.73
CA GLN A 135 2.00 14.13 13.67
C GLN A 135 1.05 12.93 13.54
N LEU A 136 0.57 12.40 14.66
CA LEU A 136 -0.35 11.26 14.68
C LEU A 136 -1.79 11.61 14.31
N LEU A 137 -2.15 12.88 14.23
CA LEU A 137 -3.43 13.34 13.69
C LEU A 137 -3.44 13.31 12.15
N ASP A 138 -2.28 13.26 11.49
CA ASP A 138 -2.21 12.96 10.07
C ASP A 138 -2.46 11.46 9.82
N PRO A 139 -3.50 11.10 9.04
CA PRO A 139 -3.91 9.71 8.89
C PRO A 139 -2.83 8.81 8.25
N GLU A 140 -2.07 9.32 7.30
CA GLU A 140 -1.00 8.54 6.65
C GLU A 140 0.15 8.28 7.62
N THR A 141 0.60 9.29 8.33
CA THR A 141 1.62 9.17 9.38
C THR A 141 1.16 8.21 10.48
N ASN A 142 -0.10 8.28 10.88
CA ASN A 142 -0.69 7.42 11.90
C ASN A 142 -0.69 5.95 11.47
N VAL A 143 -1.22 5.65 10.28
CA VAL A 143 -1.22 4.27 9.75
C VAL A 143 0.21 3.73 9.68
N ARG A 144 1.17 4.51 9.17
CA ARG A 144 2.56 4.10 9.10
C ARG A 144 3.18 3.85 10.49
N ALA A 145 2.88 4.72 11.47
CA ALA A 145 3.36 4.56 12.84
C ALA A 145 2.81 3.28 13.49
N GLY A 146 1.48 3.09 13.48
CA GLY A 146 0.84 1.90 14.03
C GLY A 146 1.30 0.61 13.34
N SER A 147 1.46 0.65 12.02
CA SER A 147 1.99 -0.50 11.27
C SER A 147 3.42 -0.87 11.68
N LYS A 148 4.31 0.11 11.90
CA LYS A 148 5.67 -0.14 12.40
C LYS A 148 5.66 -0.76 13.79
N ILE A 149 4.78 -0.28 14.68
CA ILE A 149 4.60 -0.82 16.03
C ILE A 149 4.13 -2.26 15.95
N LEU A 150 3.08 -2.53 15.18
CA LEU A 150 2.56 -3.89 14.98
C LEU A 150 3.63 -4.82 14.40
N ALA A 151 4.32 -4.40 13.33
CA ALA A 151 5.37 -5.19 12.70
C ALA A 151 6.50 -5.53 13.68
N GLY A 152 6.86 -4.60 14.56
CA GLY A 152 7.83 -4.82 15.63
C GLY A 152 7.38 -5.91 16.59
N TYR A 153 6.15 -5.86 17.05
CA TYR A 153 5.57 -6.85 17.95
C TYR A 153 5.40 -8.21 17.30
N VAL A 154 4.89 -8.25 16.06
CA VAL A 154 4.71 -9.51 15.31
C VAL A 154 6.04 -10.22 15.07
N ARG A 155 7.10 -9.48 14.71
CA ARG A 155 8.44 -10.08 14.56
C ARG A 155 9.00 -10.64 15.86
N ARG A 156 8.69 -10.02 16.99
CA ARG A 156 9.22 -10.42 18.28
C ARG A 156 8.45 -11.55 18.93
N TYR A 157 7.14 -11.58 18.79
CA TYR A 157 6.25 -12.44 19.57
C TYR A 157 5.37 -13.36 18.71
N GLY A 158 5.39 -13.26 17.39
CA GLY A 158 4.41 -13.89 16.51
C GLY A 158 3.11 -13.09 16.41
N LEU A 159 2.20 -13.54 15.54
CA LEU A 159 1.01 -12.76 15.19
C LEU A 159 0.08 -12.51 16.38
N ARG A 160 -0.34 -13.57 17.06
CA ARG A 160 -1.32 -13.50 18.14
C ARG A 160 -0.81 -12.67 19.32
N GLU A 161 0.37 -13.01 19.80
CA GLU A 161 1.00 -12.29 20.91
C GLU A 161 1.44 -10.88 20.51
N GLY A 162 1.78 -10.66 19.24
CA GLY A 162 2.03 -9.32 18.70
C GLY A 162 0.79 -8.44 18.70
N LEU A 163 -0.38 -8.97 18.39
CA LEU A 163 -1.66 -8.27 18.51
C LEU A 163 -1.99 -7.98 19.99
N HIS A 164 -1.75 -8.94 20.87
CA HIS A 164 -1.91 -8.74 22.31
C HIS A 164 -1.02 -7.60 22.83
N ALA A 165 0.27 -7.62 22.43
CA ALA A 165 1.22 -6.58 22.77
C ALA A 165 0.82 -5.19 22.24
N TYR A 166 0.22 -5.14 21.05
CA TYR A 166 -0.26 -3.90 20.46
C TYR A 166 -1.34 -3.23 21.31
N ASN A 167 -2.27 -4.02 21.82
CA ASN A 167 -3.34 -3.55 22.73
C ASN A 167 -2.82 -3.19 24.15
N GLY A 168 -1.57 -3.53 24.46
CA GLY A 168 -0.96 -3.41 25.77
C GLY A 168 -0.98 -4.74 26.53
N PHE A 169 0.14 -5.09 27.15
CA PHE A 169 0.32 -6.34 27.87
C PHE A 169 -0.49 -6.46 29.21
N GLY A 170 -1.38 -5.52 29.49
CA GLY A 170 -1.98 -5.38 30.82
C GLY A 170 -2.98 -6.49 31.22
N ASP A 171 -3.58 -7.20 30.27
CA ASP A 171 -4.56 -8.24 30.53
C ASP A 171 -4.27 -9.47 29.65
N PRO A 172 -3.72 -10.56 30.24
CA PRO A 172 -3.40 -11.77 29.48
C PRO A 172 -4.65 -12.50 28.93
N THR A 173 -5.84 -12.19 29.47
CA THR A 173 -7.11 -12.77 29.01
C THR A 173 -7.81 -11.91 27.96
N SER A 174 -7.15 -10.87 27.47
CA SER A 174 -7.71 -9.93 26.49
C SER A 174 -8.17 -10.64 25.21
N ALA A 175 -9.44 -10.50 24.89
CA ALA A 175 -10.02 -10.98 23.62
C ALA A 175 -9.63 -10.12 22.40
N TYR A 176 -8.73 -9.16 22.56
CA TYR A 176 -8.35 -8.25 21.48
C TYR A 176 -7.74 -8.97 20.26
N PRO A 177 -6.78 -9.92 20.41
CA PRO A 177 -6.28 -10.68 19.28
C PRO A 177 -7.40 -11.40 18.52
N ASP A 178 -8.32 -12.05 19.24
CA ASP A 178 -9.44 -12.79 18.64
C ASP A 178 -10.37 -11.87 17.85
N LYS A 179 -10.62 -10.67 18.38
CA LYS A 179 -11.42 -9.66 17.68
C LYS A 179 -10.78 -9.25 16.36
N VAL A 180 -9.47 -8.99 16.34
CA VAL A 180 -8.75 -8.63 15.11
C VAL A 180 -8.72 -9.80 14.14
N LEU A 181 -8.42 -11.00 14.60
CA LEU A 181 -8.36 -12.21 13.79
C LEU A 181 -9.72 -12.54 13.17
N SER A 182 -10.81 -12.44 13.95
CA SER A 182 -12.18 -12.64 13.46
C SER A 182 -12.53 -11.66 12.34
N VAL A 183 -12.28 -10.36 12.54
CA VAL A 183 -12.53 -9.34 11.51
C VAL A 183 -11.67 -9.58 10.26
N ALA A 184 -10.44 -10.06 10.43
CA ALA A 184 -9.55 -10.41 9.33
C ALA A 184 -9.94 -11.70 8.59
N GLY A 185 -10.89 -12.48 9.11
CA GLY A 185 -11.35 -13.74 8.54
C GLY A 185 -10.46 -14.94 8.86
N TYR A 186 -9.74 -14.91 9.98
CA TYR A 186 -8.86 -15.99 10.47
C TYR A 186 -9.48 -16.72 11.66
N HIS A 187 -10.69 -17.26 11.47
CA HIS A 187 -11.45 -17.94 12.55
C HIS A 187 -10.75 -19.20 13.06
N GLU A 188 -9.94 -19.86 12.22
CA GLU A 188 -9.15 -21.04 12.56
C GLU A 188 -7.99 -20.76 13.53
N LEU A 189 -7.60 -19.50 13.72
CA LEU A 189 -6.57 -19.08 14.67
C LEU A 189 -7.14 -18.64 16.03
N ILE A 190 -8.46 -18.72 16.19
CA ILE A 190 -9.15 -18.40 17.45
C ILE A 190 -9.36 -19.70 18.21
N PRO A 191 -8.95 -19.77 19.51
CA PRO A 191 -9.06 -20.99 20.32
C PRO A 191 -10.51 -21.44 20.53
#